data_25e5974f12e827684ca8c75c40d163c0
#
_entry.id   25e5974f12e827684ca8c75c40d163c0
#
_cell.length_a   1.000
_cell.length_b   1.000
_cell.length_c   1.000
_cell.angle_alpha   90.00
_cell.angle_beta   90.00
_cell.angle_gamma   90.00
#
_symmetry.space_group_name_H-M   'P 1'
#
loop_
_entity.id
_entity.type
_entity.pdbx_description
1 polymer ?
#
loop_
_entity_poly.entity_id
_entity_poly.type
_entity_poly.pdbx_seq_one_letter_code
_entity_poly.pdbx_strand_id
1 'polypeptide(L)'
;MAREVSSITRVGTSEPFDLQIARGQVAYHKSVYKFGNNAAVANVTETIWQQGGLYSYLSAASVLKVSSSSANDASAGTGARTVELFGLDDDYNEINEVVTLNGQTAVNTTQSYLRINRMIVRSAGSGGSNAGIIYAGTGTVTAGVPANIYATINGDGSNQTLMALWTVPAGYTGYLMQYDVSNGTASNTPAVCKLTLVARPYGEVFQSKDVKSLTTGMHIENSLVVPIKFTEKTDIEVRAVSSSASVIFDISAAFEIIYIKNGADL
;
A
#
# COMPACT_ATOMS: atom_id res chain seq x y z
N MET A 1 10.10 -38.66 1.30
CA MET A 1 8.71 -38.88 0.85
C MET A 1 8.22 -37.54 0.31
N ALA A 2 7.97 -37.44 -1.01
CA ALA A 2 7.35 -36.26 -1.58
C ALA A 2 5.91 -36.21 -1.07
N ARG A 3 5.59 -35.15 -0.35
CA ARG A 3 4.22 -34.87 0.11
C ARG A 3 3.42 -34.39 -1.11
N GLU A 4 2.41 -35.14 -1.52
CA GLU A 4 1.46 -34.64 -2.51
C GLU A 4 0.79 -33.39 -1.96
N VAL A 5 0.94 -32.28 -2.65
CA VAL A 5 0.09 -31.12 -2.46
C VAL A 5 -1.29 -31.52 -2.99
N SER A 6 -2.18 -31.92 -2.09
CA SER A 6 -3.56 -32.17 -2.47
C SER A 6 -4.20 -30.85 -2.87
N SER A 7 -4.30 -30.61 -4.18
CA SER A 7 -5.26 -29.62 -4.68
C SER A 7 -6.63 -30.03 -4.16
N ILE A 8 -7.34 -29.14 -3.46
CA ILE A 8 -8.70 -29.40 -3.03
C ILE A 8 -9.56 -29.46 -4.30
N THR A 9 -9.70 -30.65 -4.83
CA THR A 9 -10.60 -30.91 -5.98
C THR A 9 -12.02 -30.97 -5.45
N ARG A 10 -12.80 -29.92 -5.62
CA ARG A 10 -14.26 -30.04 -5.49
C ARG A 10 -14.77 -30.93 -6.62
N VAL A 11 -15.70 -31.80 -6.30
CA VAL A 11 -16.30 -32.74 -7.25
C VAL A 11 -16.75 -32.02 -8.53
N GLY A 12 -16.04 -32.24 -9.63
CA GLY A 12 -16.38 -31.80 -10.97
C GLY A 12 -15.68 -30.56 -11.54
N THR A 13 -14.92 -29.78 -10.77
CA THR A 13 -14.17 -28.62 -11.30
C THR A 13 -12.87 -28.42 -10.53
N SER A 14 -11.71 -28.33 -11.22
CA SER A 14 -10.47 -27.85 -10.65
C SER A 14 -10.50 -26.32 -10.68
N GLU A 15 -10.66 -25.67 -9.51
CA GLU A 15 -10.44 -24.21 -9.42
C GLU A 15 -8.94 -23.89 -9.47
N PRO A 16 -8.52 -22.79 -10.13
CA PRO A 16 -7.16 -22.32 -10.05
C PRO A 16 -6.72 -22.11 -8.58
N PHE A 17 -5.47 -22.45 -8.27
CA PHE A 17 -4.96 -22.40 -6.90
C PHE A 17 -5.06 -20.99 -6.30
N ASP A 18 -4.74 -19.95 -7.08
CA ASP A 18 -4.78 -18.55 -6.65
C ASP A 18 -6.21 -18.12 -6.30
N LEU A 19 -7.22 -18.59 -7.05
CA LEU A 19 -8.62 -18.34 -6.75
C LEU A 19 -9.04 -19.02 -5.43
N GLN A 20 -8.52 -20.21 -5.13
CA GLN A 20 -8.79 -20.88 -3.85
C GLN A 20 -8.21 -20.11 -2.68
N ILE A 21 -6.99 -19.51 -2.84
CA ILE A 21 -6.38 -18.61 -1.84
C ILE A 21 -7.26 -17.38 -1.65
N ALA A 22 -7.64 -16.71 -2.74
CA ALA A 22 -8.47 -15.49 -2.68
C ALA A 22 -9.82 -15.74 -1.99
N ARG A 23 -10.37 -16.96 -2.10
CA ARG A 23 -11.59 -17.40 -1.43
C ARG A 23 -11.37 -17.91 0.01
N GLY A 24 -10.14 -17.86 0.53
CA GLY A 24 -9.80 -18.34 1.87
C GLY A 24 -9.95 -19.86 2.06
N GLN A 25 -9.87 -20.63 0.98
CA GLN A 25 -10.07 -22.11 0.99
C GLN A 25 -8.76 -22.87 1.23
N VAL A 26 -7.62 -22.22 1.07
CA VAL A 26 -6.29 -22.80 1.34
C VAL A 26 -5.85 -22.39 2.73
N ALA A 27 -5.75 -23.35 3.65
CA ALA A 27 -5.32 -23.08 5.01
C ALA A 27 -3.94 -22.42 5.02
N TYR A 28 -3.74 -21.49 5.94
CA TYR A 28 -2.47 -20.78 6.17
C TYR A 28 -1.99 -19.87 5.03
N HIS A 29 -2.70 -19.79 3.91
CA HIS A 29 -2.40 -18.90 2.79
C HIS A 29 -3.30 -17.67 2.82
N LYS A 30 -2.72 -16.53 2.53
CA LYS A 30 -3.41 -15.26 2.30
C LYS A 30 -2.81 -14.59 1.08
N SER A 31 -3.52 -13.65 0.47
CA SER A 31 -2.98 -12.81 -0.60
C SER A 31 -3.22 -11.35 -0.31
N VAL A 32 -2.34 -10.51 -0.84
CA VAL A 32 -2.49 -9.06 -0.84
C VAL A 32 -2.15 -8.51 -2.21
N TYR A 33 -3.03 -7.67 -2.75
CA TYR A 33 -2.78 -6.84 -3.92
C TYR A 33 -2.55 -5.41 -3.44
N LYS A 34 -1.37 -4.87 -3.73
CA LYS A 34 -0.96 -3.51 -3.40
C LYS A 34 -0.77 -2.71 -4.66
N PHE A 35 -1.25 -1.48 -4.62
CA PHE A 35 -1.08 -0.54 -5.73
C PHE A 35 -0.94 0.87 -5.18
N GLY A 36 -0.27 1.71 -5.95
CA GLY A 36 -0.04 3.11 -5.61
C GLY A 36 0.14 3.96 -6.85
N ASN A 37 0.01 5.26 -6.66
CA ASN A 37 0.27 6.26 -7.66
C ASN A 37 1.04 7.43 -7.03
N ASN A 38 1.98 7.97 -7.79
CA ASN A 38 2.60 9.26 -7.55
C ASN A 38 2.60 10.04 -8.87
N ALA A 39 1.72 11.03 -8.96
CA ALA A 39 1.54 11.84 -10.17
C ALA A 39 2.65 12.89 -10.37
N ALA A 40 3.64 12.97 -9.47
CA ALA A 40 4.62 14.05 -9.46
C ALA A 40 6.06 13.58 -9.21
N VAL A 41 6.44 12.40 -9.73
CA VAL A 41 7.81 11.87 -9.58
C VAL A 41 8.80 12.76 -10.30
N ALA A 42 9.66 13.39 -9.53
CA ALA A 42 10.72 14.30 -10.00
C ALA A 42 12.09 13.57 -10.09
N ASN A 43 13.17 14.36 -10.25
CA ASN A 43 14.54 13.86 -10.32
C ASN A 43 15.18 13.54 -8.94
N VAL A 44 14.34 13.36 -7.93
CA VAL A 44 14.73 12.85 -6.61
C VAL A 44 14.01 11.51 -6.41
N THR A 45 14.65 10.55 -5.75
CA THR A 45 14.02 9.26 -5.48
C THR A 45 12.82 9.44 -4.55
N GLU A 46 11.66 8.94 -4.97
CA GLU A 46 10.39 8.99 -4.24
C GLU A 46 9.76 7.61 -4.16
N THR A 47 8.99 7.37 -3.10
CA THR A 47 8.12 6.19 -3.01
C THR A 47 6.87 6.41 -3.88
N ILE A 48 6.30 5.34 -4.43
CA ILE A 48 5.05 5.42 -5.19
C ILE A 48 3.87 5.42 -4.22
N TRP A 49 3.48 6.64 -3.81
CA TRP A 49 2.33 6.93 -2.96
C TRP A 49 1.86 8.36 -3.18
N GLN A 50 0.59 8.66 -2.87
CA GLN A 50 -0.06 9.93 -3.21
C GLN A 50 0.52 11.16 -2.48
N GLN A 51 1.20 10.99 -1.35
CA GLN A 51 1.82 12.11 -0.62
C GLN A 51 3.10 12.61 -1.31
N GLY A 52 3.76 11.76 -2.11
CA GLY A 52 5.08 12.07 -2.68
C GLY A 52 6.22 11.98 -1.67
N GLY A 53 7.46 12.12 -2.14
CA GLY A 53 8.68 11.95 -1.36
C GLY A 53 8.94 10.50 -0.95
N LEU A 54 10.05 10.26 -0.24
CA LEU A 54 10.34 8.94 0.34
C LEU A 54 9.44 8.69 1.54
N TYR A 55 8.86 7.48 1.61
CA TYR A 55 8.04 7.06 2.72
C TYR A 55 8.86 6.94 4.01
N SER A 56 8.39 7.61 5.07
CA SER A 56 9.00 7.56 6.40
C SER A 56 8.29 6.51 7.25
N TYR A 57 9.01 5.44 7.60
CA TYR A 57 8.48 4.40 8.48
C TYR A 57 8.50 4.84 9.95
N LEU A 58 7.45 4.49 10.70
CA LEU A 58 7.45 4.66 12.15
C LEU A 58 8.55 3.78 12.77
N SER A 59 9.29 4.35 13.72
CA SER A 59 10.33 3.63 14.48
C SER A 59 9.78 2.87 15.69
N ALA A 60 8.58 3.26 16.16
CA ALA A 60 7.83 2.62 17.24
C ALA A 60 6.33 2.76 16.96
N ALA A 61 5.53 1.82 17.41
CA ALA A 61 4.09 1.88 17.28
C ALA A 61 3.53 3.14 17.98
N SER A 62 2.62 3.81 17.31
CA SER A 62 2.04 5.08 17.77
C SER A 62 0.54 5.12 17.52
N VAL A 63 -0.17 5.75 18.44
CA VAL A 63 -1.54 6.18 18.21
C VAL A 63 -1.53 7.23 17.11
N LEU A 64 -2.31 7.03 16.06
CA LEU A 64 -2.37 7.93 14.91
C LEU A 64 -3.51 8.94 15.08
N LYS A 65 -3.31 10.09 14.47
CA LYS A 65 -4.31 11.14 14.30
C LYS A 65 -4.89 11.04 12.90
N VAL A 66 -6.20 10.81 12.82
CA VAL A 66 -6.94 10.74 11.56
C VAL A 66 -7.74 12.02 11.40
N SER A 67 -7.56 12.72 10.30
CA SER A 67 -8.20 14.01 10.01
C SER A 67 -8.33 14.24 8.50
N SER A 68 -9.09 15.25 8.10
CA SER A 68 -9.23 15.64 6.70
C SER A 68 -8.90 17.12 6.51
N SER A 69 -8.43 17.50 5.33
CA SER A 69 -8.31 18.90 4.92
C SER A 69 -9.66 19.60 4.73
N SER A 70 -10.77 18.85 4.69
CA SER A 70 -12.13 19.36 4.53
C SER A 70 -12.98 19.15 5.78
N ALA A 71 -13.71 20.18 6.21
CA ALA A 71 -14.68 20.07 7.28
C ALA A 71 -15.91 19.19 6.92
N ASN A 72 -16.13 18.95 5.61
CA ASN A 72 -17.21 18.12 5.11
C ASN A 72 -16.97 16.61 5.29
N ASP A 73 -15.75 16.20 5.62
CA ASP A 73 -15.41 14.81 5.97
C ASP A 73 -15.62 14.60 7.46
N ALA A 74 -16.88 14.47 7.87
CA ALA A 74 -17.28 14.33 9.26
C ALA A 74 -18.54 13.46 9.37
N SER A 75 -18.86 12.99 10.57
CA SER A 75 -19.99 12.06 10.85
C SER A 75 -21.33 12.49 10.26
N ALA A 76 -21.60 13.78 10.17
CA ALA A 76 -22.83 14.36 9.59
C ALA A 76 -22.55 15.11 8.28
N GLY A 77 -21.32 15.07 7.77
CA GLY A 77 -20.92 15.80 6.57
C GLY A 77 -21.37 15.16 5.26
N THR A 78 -21.14 15.88 4.16
CA THR A 78 -21.45 15.42 2.81
C THR A 78 -20.33 14.53 2.22
N GLY A 79 -19.11 14.66 2.74
CA GLY A 79 -17.93 13.88 2.36
C GLY A 79 -17.83 12.53 3.08
N ALA A 80 -16.61 12.03 3.27
CA ALA A 80 -16.37 10.79 4.01
C ALA A 80 -16.79 10.92 5.46
N ARG A 81 -17.41 9.87 6.00
CA ARG A 81 -17.87 9.81 7.39
C ARG A 81 -17.03 8.87 8.25
N THR A 82 -16.66 7.73 7.69
CA THR A 82 -15.83 6.75 8.37
C THR A 82 -14.74 6.26 7.45
N VAL A 83 -13.55 6.01 8.03
CA VAL A 83 -12.42 5.35 7.35
C VAL A 83 -11.98 4.16 8.16
N GLU A 84 -11.58 3.10 7.50
CA GLU A 84 -10.93 1.95 8.12
C GLU A 84 -9.45 1.97 7.80
N LEU A 85 -8.65 1.81 8.84
CA LEU A 85 -7.20 1.68 8.76
C LEU A 85 -6.82 0.21 8.87
N PHE A 86 -5.89 -0.23 8.03
CA PHE A 86 -5.27 -1.55 8.09
C PHE A 86 -3.77 -1.38 8.25
N GLY A 87 -3.19 -2.08 9.21
CA GLY A 87 -1.78 -1.95 9.49
C GLY A 87 -1.24 -3.07 10.36
N LEU A 88 -0.12 -2.80 10.99
CA LEU A 88 0.54 -3.73 11.90
C LEU A 88 0.81 -3.01 13.23
N ASP A 89 0.65 -3.75 14.34
CA ASP A 89 1.02 -3.32 15.68
C ASP A 89 2.55 -3.38 15.91
N ASP A 90 3.00 -3.17 17.14
CA ASP A 90 4.43 -3.19 17.54
C ASP A 90 5.07 -4.58 17.37
N ASP A 91 4.28 -5.64 17.47
CA ASP A 91 4.70 -7.03 17.26
C ASP A 91 4.60 -7.45 15.77
N TYR A 92 4.18 -6.54 14.87
CA TYR A 92 3.89 -6.80 13.47
C TYR A 92 2.68 -7.73 13.23
N ASN A 93 1.75 -7.83 14.18
CA ASN A 93 0.47 -8.50 13.94
C ASN A 93 -0.46 -7.60 13.14
N GLU A 94 -1.27 -8.21 12.26
CA GLU A 94 -2.28 -7.47 11.48
C GLU A 94 -3.36 -6.92 12.41
N ILE A 95 -3.61 -5.61 12.31
CA ILE A 95 -4.65 -4.88 13.04
C ILE A 95 -5.44 -3.99 12.10
N ASN A 96 -6.70 -3.74 12.45
CA ASN A 96 -7.56 -2.77 11.76
C ASN A 96 -8.54 -2.12 12.74
N GLU A 97 -8.97 -0.91 12.41
CA GLU A 97 -10.04 -0.23 13.12
C GLU A 97 -10.77 0.75 12.22
N VAL A 98 -12.03 1.03 12.54
CA VAL A 98 -12.84 2.05 11.87
C VAL A 98 -12.86 3.30 12.71
N VAL A 99 -12.47 4.43 12.11
CA VAL A 99 -12.47 5.76 12.74
C VAL A 99 -13.59 6.61 12.13
N THR A 100 -14.40 7.22 12.97
CA THR A 100 -15.37 8.23 12.54
C THR A 100 -14.68 9.57 12.43
N LEU A 101 -14.75 10.18 11.24
CA LEU A 101 -14.10 11.46 10.94
C LEU A 101 -14.80 12.63 11.64
N ASN A 102 -14.00 13.66 11.94
CA ASN A 102 -14.45 14.94 12.51
C ASN A 102 -13.87 16.14 11.73
N GLY A 103 -13.88 16.04 10.41
CA GLY A 103 -13.36 17.08 9.52
C GLY A 103 -11.88 17.37 9.77
N GLN A 104 -11.57 18.65 9.95
CA GLN A 104 -10.20 19.12 10.21
C GLN A 104 -9.72 18.85 11.66
N THR A 105 -10.64 18.47 12.56
CA THR A 105 -10.28 18.08 13.92
C THR A 105 -9.86 16.62 13.94
N ALA A 106 -8.65 16.36 14.40
CA ALA A 106 -8.11 15.01 14.44
C ALA A 106 -8.88 14.12 15.45
N VAL A 107 -9.09 12.88 15.05
CA VAL A 107 -9.57 11.78 15.91
C VAL A 107 -8.41 10.81 16.09
N ASN A 108 -8.11 10.45 17.32
CA ASN A 108 -7.07 9.48 17.61
C ASN A 108 -7.56 8.05 17.33
N THR A 109 -6.67 7.21 16.80
CA THR A 109 -6.89 5.76 16.75
C THR A 109 -6.92 5.20 18.18
N THR A 110 -7.62 4.10 18.37
CA THR A 110 -7.61 3.34 19.64
C THR A 110 -6.44 2.38 19.71
N GLN A 111 -6.00 1.89 18.57
CA GLN A 111 -4.84 1.03 18.43
C GLN A 111 -3.59 1.84 18.11
N SER A 112 -2.42 1.27 18.46
CA SER A 112 -1.11 1.81 18.06
C SER A 112 -0.60 1.08 16.83
N TYR A 113 -0.18 1.83 15.81
CA TYR A 113 0.29 1.33 14.54
C TYR A 113 1.81 1.52 14.40
N LEU A 114 2.52 0.46 14.06
CA LEU A 114 3.91 0.51 13.61
C LEU A 114 4.00 0.65 12.08
N ARG A 115 3.02 0.07 11.37
CA ARG A 115 2.87 0.17 9.91
C ARG A 115 1.43 0.47 9.54
N ILE A 116 1.24 1.32 8.54
CA ILE A 116 -0.03 1.50 7.87
C ILE A 116 0.10 0.92 6.47
N ASN A 117 -0.74 -0.06 6.19
CA ASN A 117 -0.75 -0.72 4.88
C ASN A 117 -1.84 -0.18 3.95
N ARG A 118 -2.95 0.31 4.51
CA ARG A 118 -4.09 0.83 3.73
C ARG A 118 -5.02 1.65 4.61
N MET A 119 -5.67 2.65 4.00
CA MET A 119 -6.92 3.24 4.51
C MET A 119 -8.00 3.17 3.42
N ILE A 120 -9.26 2.98 3.85
CA ILE A 120 -10.42 2.90 2.95
C ILE A 120 -11.58 3.71 3.56
N VAL A 121 -12.25 4.54 2.75
CA VAL A 121 -13.51 5.17 3.13
C VAL A 121 -14.59 4.09 3.19
N ARG A 122 -15.22 3.92 4.36
CA ARG A 122 -16.27 2.91 4.57
C ARG A 122 -17.67 3.47 4.42
N SER A 123 -17.84 4.75 4.72
CA SER A 123 -19.10 5.44 4.49
C SER A 123 -18.87 6.91 4.14
N ALA A 124 -19.72 7.42 3.27
CA ALA A 124 -19.75 8.82 2.89
C ALA A 124 -21.16 9.40 2.96
N GLY A 125 -21.26 10.72 2.97
CA GLY A 125 -22.51 11.44 2.84
C GLY A 125 -22.97 11.54 1.38
N SER A 126 -23.76 12.58 1.07
CA SER A 126 -24.35 12.77 -0.25
C SER A 126 -23.33 12.99 -1.38
N GLY A 127 -22.06 13.33 -1.05
CA GLY A 127 -20.98 13.46 -2.04
C GLY A 127 -20.45 12.12 -2.55
N GLY A 128 -20.71 10.99 -1.88
CA GLY A 128 -20.31 9.64 -2.33
C GLY A 128 -18.81 9.34 -2.19
N SER A 129 -18.00 10.34 -1.81
CA SER A 129 -16.54 10.21 -1.63
C SER A 129 -16.04 11.20 -0.58
N ASN A 130 -14.75 11.15 -0.24
CA ASN A 130 -14.14 12.18 0.60
C ASN A 130 -14.11 13.54 -0.12
N ALA A 131 -14.39 14.59 0.65
CA ALA A 131 -14.46 15.97 0.16
C ALA A 131 -13.09 16.69 0.18
N GLY A 132 -12.17 16.20 0.97
CA GLY A 132 -10.80 16.67 1.08
C GLY A 132 -9.82 15.51 1.12
N ILE A 133 -8.55 15.79 1.35
CA ILE A 133 -7.53 14.75 1.58
C ILE A 133 -7.67 14.26 3.01
N ILE A 134 -7.81 12.94 3.19
CA ILE A 134 -7.82 12.31 4.50
C ILE A 134 -6.40 11.85 4.83
N TYR A 135 -5.96 12.11 6.05
CA TYR A 135 -4.63 11.79 6.54
C TYR A 135 -4.70 10.85 7.74
N ALA A 136 -3.71 9.96 7.85
CA ALA A 136 -3.32 9.34 9.10
C ALA A 136 -1.86 9.69 9.39
N GLY A 137 -1.60 10.23 10.59
CA GLY A 137 -0.29 10.76 10.93
C GLY A 137 -0.07 10.98 12.41
N THR A 138 1.04 11.63 12.75
CA THR A 138 1.39 12.00 14.13
C THR A 138 1.82 13.48 14.21
N GLY A 139 2.02 13.96 15.42
CA GLY A 139 2.43 15.35 15.67
C GLY A 139 1.24 16.31 15.74
N THR A 140 1.52 17.60 15.60
CA THR A 140 0.50 18.65 15.61
C THR A 140 -0.32 18.60 14.32
N VAL A 141 -1.64 18.75 14.44
CA VAL A 141 -2.54 18.85 13.27
C VAL A 141 -2.90 20.30 13.06
N THR A 142 -2.67 20.81 11.86
CA THR A 142 -2.99 22.19 11.46
C THR A 142 -3.88 22.16 10.23
N ALA A 143 -5.06 22.75 10.31
CA ALA A 143 -6.07 22.75 9.24
C ALA A 143 -6.34 21.33 8.68
N GLY A 144 -6.35 20.34 9.57
CA GLY A 144 -6.59 18.95 9.21
C GLY A 144 -5.36 18.17 8.69
N VAL A 145 -4.16 18.77 8.66
CA VAL A 145 -2.93 18.14 8.15
C VAL A 145 -2.00 17.82 9.33
N PRO A 146 -1.68 16.54 9.59
CA PRO A 146 -0.69 16.15 10.61
C PRO A 146 0.74 16.53 10.21
N ALA A 147 1.59 16.81 11.19
CA ALA A 147 3.00 17.17 10.96
C ALA A 147 3.79 16.02 10.32
N ASN A 148 3.51 14.78 10.68
CA ASN A 148 4.08 13.59 10.05
C ASN A 148 2.96 12.75 9.47
N ILE A 149 3.04 12.41 8.19
CA ILE A 149 1.99 11.72 7.44
C ILE A 149 2.48 10.31 7.11
N TYR A 150 1.63 9.31 7.36
CA TYR A 150 1.92 7.89 7.07
C TYR A 150 0.92 7.27 6.09
N ALA A 151 -0.24 7.88 5.87
CA ALA A 151 -1.16 7.48 4.82
C ALA A 151 -2.04 8.67 4.40
N THR A 152 -2.41 8.71 3.11
CA THR A 152 -3.32 9.71 2.54
C THR A 152 -4.34 9.05 1.64
N ILE A 153 -5.58 9.60 1.65
CA ILE A 153 -6.59 9.35 0.63
C ILE A 153 -6.85 10.69 -0.05
N ASN A 154 -6.47 10.83 -1.31
CA ASN A 154 -6.71 12.07 -2.05
C ASN A 154 -8.20 12.29 -2.32
N GLY A 155 -8.60 13.55 -2.56
CA GLY A 155 -9.97 13.93 -2.90
C GLY A 155 -10.32 13.70 -4.38
N ASP A 156 -9.82 12.62 -4.96
CA ASP A 156 -9.94 12.25 -6.38
C ASP A 156 -11.04 11.21 -6.64
N GLY A 157 -11.79 10.82 -5.61
CA GLY A 157 -12.85 9.82 -5.69
C GLY A 157 -12.37 8.37 -5.58
N SER A 158 -11.07 8.12 -5.38
CA SER A 158 -10.53 6.74 -5.20
C SER A 158 -11.01 6.10 -3.89
N ASN A 159 -11.37 6.91 -2.89
CA ASN A 159 -11.87 6.46 -1.60
C ASN A 159 -10.94 5.50 -0.83
N GLN A 160 -9.68 5.41 -1.22
CA GLN A 160 -8.67 4.61 -0.55
C GLN A 160 -7.26 5.14 -0.81
N THR A 161 -6.31 4.70 0.00
CA THR A 161 -4.90 5.00 -0.21
C THR A 161 -4.38 4.37 -1.50
N LEU A 162 -3.65 5.14 -2.29
CA LEU A 162 -2.85 4.65 -3.41
C LEU A 162 -1.38 4.66 -2.99
N MET A 163 -0.93 3.56 -2.38
CA MET A 163 0.42 3.42 -1.82
C MET A 163 0.98 2.03 -2.14
N ALA A 164 2.00 1.97 -3.01
CA ALA A 164 2.66 0.75 -3.44
C ALA A 164 3.74 0.34 -2.44
N LEU A 165 3.32 0.10 -1.20
CA LEU A 165 4.16 -0.39 -0.11
C LEU A 165 3.36 -1.33 0.81
N TRP A 166 4.08 -2.27 1.43
CA TRP A 166 3.51 -3.25 2.34
C TRP A 166 4.60 -3.86 3.21
N THR A 167 4.23 -4.36 4.38
CA THR A 167 5.14 -5.06 5.29
C THR A 167 4.60 -6.45 5.57
N VAL A 168 5.46 -7.46 5.46
CA VAL A 168 5.10 -8.85 5.75
C VAL A 168 4.80 -8.98 7.25
N PRO A 169 3.60 -9.47 7.64
CA PRO A 169 3.26 -9.65 9.06
C PRO A 169 4.19 -10.65 9.77
N ALA A 170 4.29 -10.54 11.09
CA ALA A 170 4.98 -11.54 11.91
C ALA A 170 4.35 -12.92 11.74
N GLY A 171 5.18 -13.95 11.75
CA GLY A 171 4.75 -15.34 11.58
C GLY A 171 4.38 -15.73 10.15
N TYR A 172 4.69 -14.88 9.16
CA TYR A 172 4.42 -15.16 7.74
C TYR A 172 5.66 -15.00 6.87
N THR A 173 5.69 -15.72 5.77
CA THR A 173 6.64 -15.53 4.66
C THR A 173 5.86 -15.07 3.44
N GLY A 174 6.27 -13.95 2.82
CA GLY A 174 5.68 -13.41 1.60
C GLY A 174 6.37 -13.92 0.34
N TYR A 175 5.60 -14.10 -0.72
CA TYR A 175 6.06 -14.51 -2.05
C TYR A 175 5.48 -13.54 -3.07
N LEU A 176 6.32 -12.71 -3.68
CA LEU A 176 5.92 -11.80 -4.75
C LEU A 176 5.65 -12.61 -6.02
N MET A 177 4.43 -12.53 -6.50
CA MET A 177 3.96 -13.25 -7.68
C MET A 177 4.04 -12.40 -8.94
N GLN A 178 3.67 -11.13 -8.82
CA GLN A 178 3.55 -10.19 -9.93
C GLN A 178 3.94 -8.77 -9.49
N TYR A 179 4.48 -8.01 -10.42
CA TYR A 179 4.84 -6.61 -10.25
C TYR A 179 4.61 -5.84 -11.55
N ASP A 180 3.78 -4.82 -11.49
CA ASP A 180 3.37 -4.00 -12.62
C ASP A 180 3.73 -2.54 -12.39
N VAL A 181 4.16 -1.87 -13.45
CA VAL A 181 4.42 -0.43 -13.43
C VAL A 181 3.95 0.21 -14.73
N SER A 182 3.39 1.40 -14.60
CA SER A 182 2.95 2.19 -15.75
C SER A 182 3.28 3.66 -15.58
N ASN A 183 3.45 4.34 -16.72
CA ASN A 183 3.74 5.75 -16.81
C ASN A 183 2.66 6.45 -17.65
N GLY A 184 1.84 7.27 -17.00
CA GLY A 184 0.77 8.06 -17.60
C GLY A 184 1.22 9.40 -18.16
N THR A 185 2.49 9.78 -17.98
CA THR A 185 2.98 11.11 -18.39
C THR A 185 2.96 11.30 -19.90
N ALA A 186 2.40 12.41 -20.34
CA ALA A 186 2.53 12.88 -21.71
C ALA A 186 3.64 13.95 -21.77
N SER A 187 4.77 13.63 -22.41
CA SER A 187 5.88 14.57 -22.61
C SER A 187 6.58 14.33 -23.93
N ASN A 188 6.87 15.41 -24.65
CA ASN A 188 7.70 15.38 -25.87
C ASN A 188 9.22 15.49 -25.54
N THR A 189 9.58 15.77 -24.29
CA THR A 189 10.98 15.82 -23.84
C THR A 189 11.44 14.41 -23.50
N PRO A 190 12.50 13.90 -24.14
CA PRO A 190 13.04 12.59 -23.83
C PRO A 190 13.50 12.52 -22.37
N ALA A 191 12.94 11.60 -21.62
CA ALA A 191 13.35 11.28 -20.27
C ALA A 191 13.00 9.82 -19.94
N VAL A 192 13.67 9.27 -18.94
CA VAL A 192 13.46 7.93 -18.43
C VAL A 192 13.11 8.02 -16.95
N CYS A 193 12.05 7.33 -16.54
CA CYS A 193 11.77 7.10 -15.13
C CYS A 193 12.35 5.74 -14.75
N LYS A 194 13.25 5.71 -13.79
CA LYS A 194 13.77 4.48 -13.20
C LYS A 194 12.89 4.11 -12.02
N LEU A 195 12.32 2.91 -12.05
CA LEU A 195 11.57 2.33 -10.95
C LEU A 195 12.38 1.21 -10.30
N THR A 196 12.32 1.12 -9.00
CA THR A 196 13.02 0.09 -8.23
C THR A 196 12.07 -0.49 -7.20
N LEU A 197 11.82 -1.79 -7.31
CA LEU A 197 11.24 -2.55 -6.22
C LEU A 197 12.32 -2.74 -5.17
N VAL A 198 12.11 -2.26 -3.97
CA VAL A 198 13.05 -2.41 -2.86
C VAL A 198 12.40 -3.15 -1.70
N ALA A 199 13.19 -3.89 -0.96
CA ALA A 199 12.76 -4.55 0.27
C ALA A 199 13.82 -4.40 1.36
N ARG A 200 13.33 -4.27 2.60
CA ARG A 200 14.16 -4.18 3.80
C ARG A 200 13.76 -5.29 4.76
N PRO A 201 14.53 -6.39 4.85
CA PRO A 201 14.36 -7.37 5.91
C PRO A 201 14.48 -6.72 7.29
N TYR A 202 13.84 -7.31 8.29
CA TYR A 202 13.87 -6.78 9.65
C TYR A 202 15.29 -6.59 10.17
N GLY A 203 15.59 -5.39 10.66
CA GLY A 203 16.91 -5.02 11.15
C GLY A 203 17.97 -4.71 10.08
N GLU A 204 17.61 -4.74 8.79
CA GLU A 204 18.54 -4.49 7.69
C GLU A 204 18.26 -3.14 6.99
N VAL A 205 18.94 -2.92 5.86
CA VAL A 205 18.76 -1.77 4.96
C VAL A 205 17.93 -2.14 3.74
N PHE A 206 17.37 -1.17 3.03
CA PHE A 206 16.68 -1.41 1.77
C PHE A 206 17.64 -1.90 0.69
N GLN A 207 17.25 -3.00 0.04
CA GLN A 207 17.95 -3.65 -1.05
C GLN A 207 17.06 -3.66 -2.29
N SER A 208 17.64 -3.39 -3.46
CA SER A 208 16.92 -3.51 -4.74
C SER A 208 16.63 -4.98 -5.04
N LYS A 209 15.38 -5.27 -5.37
CA LYS A 209 14.91 -6.63 -5.76
C LYS A 209 14.60 -6.72 -7.24
N ASP A 210 14.17 -5.61 -7.86
CA ASP A 210 13.97 -5.47 -9.31
C ASP A 210 14.13 -4.01 -9.73
N VAL A 211 14.52 -3.79 -11.00
CA VAL A 211 14.69 -2.45 -11.58
C VAL A 211 14.05 -2.43 -12.96
N LYS A 212 13.19 -1.44 -13.19
CA LYS A 212 12.58 -1.16 -14.50
C LYS A 212 12.92 0.26 -14.94
N SER A 213 12.90 0.50 -16.24
CA SER A 213 13.06 1.82 -16.83
C SER A 213 11.89 2.07 -17.79
N LEU A 214 11.14 3.14 -17.54
CA LEU A 214 9.99 3.52 -18.35
C LEU A 214 10.27 4.84 -19.07
N THR A 215 9.88 4.90 -20.33
CA THR A 215 9.68 6.16 -21.06
C THR A 215 8.20 6.54 -21.02
N THR A 216 7.86 7.68 -21.62
CA THR A 216 6.48 8.19 -21.72
C THR A 216 5.54 7.10 -22.28
N GLY A 217 4.40 6.90 -21.66
CA GLY A 217 3.35 5.98 -22.10
C GLY A 217 3.67 4.49 -22.00
N MET A 218 4.77 4.11 -21.36
CA MET A 218 5.13 2.69 -21.19
C MET A 218 4.39 2.05 -20.01
N HIS A 219 4.08 0.77 -20.20
CA HIS A 219 3.63 -0.16 -19.16
C HIS A 219 4.48 -1.42 -19.20
N ILE A 220 4.86 -1.93 -18.05
CA ILE A 220 5.55 -3.21 -17.90
C ILE A 220 4.80 -4.05 -16.89
N GLU A 221 4.30 -5.19 -17.31
CA GLU A 221 3.77 -6.26 -16.47
C GLU A 221 4.81 -7.35 -16.35
N ASN A 222 5.05 -7.83 -15.14
CA ASN A 222 6.06 -8.86 -14.88
C ASN A 222 5.52 -9.92 -13.93
N SER A 223 4.98 -11.00 -14.50
CA SER A 223 4.64 -12.22 -13.75
C SER A 223 5.89 -13.04 -13.51
N LEU A 224 6.17 -13.36 -12.26
CA LEU A 224 7.38 -14.06 -11.86
C LEU A 224 7.19 -15.58 -11.93
N VAL A 225 7.94 -16.26 -12.80
CA VAL A 225 7.94 -17.73 -12.88
C VAL A 225 8.41 -18.34 -11.55
N VAL A 226 9.40 -17.72 -10.92
CA VAL A 226 9.83 -18.06 -9.56
C VAL A 226 9.60 -16.84 -8.67
N PRO A 227 8.70 -16.94 -7.68
CA PRO A 227 8.39 -15.83 -6.81
C PRO A 227 9.61 -15.34 -6.00
N ILE A 228 9.69 -14.03 -5.76
CA ILE A 228 10.69 -13.48 -4.84
C ILE A 228 10.19 -13.69 -3.40
N LYS A 229 11.00 -14.34 -2.57
CA LYS A 229 10.69 -14.62 -1.17
C LYS A 229 11.07 -13.44 -0.28
N PHE A 230 10.17 -13.08 0.64
CA PHE A 230 10.36 -12.10 1.71
C PHE A 230 10.08 -12.75 3.07
N THR A 231 11.01 -12.64 4.00
CA THR A 231 10.81 -13.10 5.38
C THR A 231 9.79 -12.22 6.12
N GLU A 232 9.30 -12.69 7.25
CA GLU A 232 8.45 -11.87 8.14
C GLU A 232 9.09 -10.51 8.45
N LYS A 233 8.25 -9.51 8.73
CA LYS A 233 8.64 -8.14 9.09
C LYS A 233 9.46 -7.41 8.01
N THR A 234 9.51 -7.94 6.78
CA THR A 234 10.16 -7.26 5.66
C THR A 234 9.27 -6.13 5.15
N ASP A 235 9.80 -4.90 5.12
CA ASP A 235 9.18 -3.78 4.43
C ASP A 235 9.47 -3.85 2.92
N ILE A 236 8.44 -3.67 2.09
CA ILE A 236 8.50 -3.73 0.63
C ILE A 236 7.90 -2.44 0.09
N GLU A 237 8.56 -1.79 -0.86
CA GLU A 237 8.01 -0.60 -1.53
C GLU A 237 8.55 -0.44 -2.95
N VAL A 238 7.79 0.29 -3.78
CA VAL A 238 8.24 0.72 -5.10
C VAL A 238 8.70 2.17 -5.01
N ARG A 239 9.91 2.43 -5.52
CA ARG A 239 10.50 3.77 -5.65
C ARG A 239 10.68 4.13 -7.10
N ALA A 240 10.61 5.43 -7.39
CA ALA A 240 10.88 5.95 -8.72
C ALA A 240 11.74 7.22 -8.67
N VAL A 241 12.42 7.50 -9.77
CA VAL A 241 13.19 8.72 -9.98
C VAL A 241 13.24 9.07 -11.46
N SER A 242 12.93 10.32 -11.80
CA SER A 242 13.12 10.86 -13.15
C SER A 242 14.60 11.08 -13.47
N SER A 243 15.03 10.75 -14.68
CA SER A 243 16.36 11.11 -15.19
C SER A 243 16.49 12.60 -15.53
N SER A 244 15.40 13.37 -15.47
CA SER A 244 15.34 14.79 -15.85
C SER A 244 14.70 15.62 -14.77
N ALA A 245 15.28 16.79 -14.49
CA ALA A 245 14.68 17.76 -13.57
C ALA A 245 13.48 18.51 -14.18
N SER A 246 13.33 18.48 -15.51
CA SER A 246 12.27 19.20 -16.22
C SER A 246 11.09 18.31 -16.64
N VAL A 247 11.19 16.99 -16.44
CA VAL A 247 10.11 16.05 -16.75
C VAL A 247 9.62 15.38 -15.48
N ILE A 248 8.39 15.67 -15.13
CA ILE A 248 7.67 15.06 -14.01
C ILE A 248 6.90 13.86 -14.53
N PHE A 249 7.00 12.74 -13.84
CA PHE A 249 6.34 11.50 -14.23
C PHE A 249 5.13 11.21 -13.35
N ASP A 250 4.02 10.79 -13.98
CA ASP A 250 2.86 10.19 -13.32
C ASP A 250 3.03 8.67 -13.34
N ILE A 251 3.41 8.11 -12.21
CA ILE A 251 3.75 6.70 -12.07
C ILE A 251 2.72 5.97 -11.23
N SER A 252 2.20 4.88 -11.79
CA SER A 252 1.46 3.87 -11.04
C SER A 252 2.28 2.60 -10.92
N ALA A 253 2.18 1.94 -9.77
CA ALA A 253 2.81 0.65 -9.53
C ALA A 253 1.85 -0.26 -8.74
N ALA A 254 1.88 -1.55 -9.06
CA ALA A 254 1.13 -2.57 -8.34
C ALA A 254 1.98 -3.82 -8.14
N PHE A 255 1.69 -4.59 -7.09
CA PHE A 255 2.29 -5.88 -6.87
C PHE A 255 1.35 -6.82 -6.11
N GLU A 256 1.49 -8.11 -6.39
CA GLU A 256 0.74 -9.18 -5.75
C GLU A 256 1.65 -10.08 -4.95
N ILE A 257 1.27 -10.35 -3.71
CA ILE A 257 2.00 -11.23 -2.79
C ILE A 257 1.03 -12.27 -2.24
N ILE A 258 1.42 -13.54 -2.34
CA ILE A 258 0.86 -14.60 -1.50
C ILE A 258 1.73 -14.69 -0.26
N TYR A 259 1.12 -14.72 0.93
CA TYR A 259 1.88 -14.90 2.17
C TYR A 259 1.35 -16.08 2.97
N ILE A 260 2.29 -16.88 3.48
CA ILE A 260 2.04 -18.20 4.05
C ILE A 260 2.53 -18.20 5.49
N LYS A 261 1.72 -18.73 6.41
CA LYS A 261 2.07 -18.82 7.82
C LYS A 261 3.30 -19.71 8.02
N ASN A 262 4.30 -19.22 8.76
CA ASN A 262 5.51 -19.97 9.08
C ASN A 262 5.20 -21.20 9.92
N GLY A 263 5.91 -22.31 9.68
CA GLY A 263 5.71 -23.57 10.41
C GLY A 263 4.39 -24.27 10.13
N ALA A 264 3.62 -23.80 9.15
CA ALA A 264 2.47 -24.56 8.66
C ALA A 264 3.00 -25.80 7.96
N ASP A 265 2.72 -26.96 8.51
CA ASP A 265 2.90 -28.22 7.80
C ASP A 265 1.86 -28.31 6.70
N LEU A 266 2.29 -28.10 5.46
CA LEU A 266 1.50 -28.21 4.24
C LEU A 266 1.37 -29.66 3.80
#